data_d46808965d41e578bf5622a040435543
#
_entry.id   d46808965d41e578bf5622a040435543
#
_cell.length_a   1.000
_cell.length_b   1.000
_cell.length_c   1.000
_cell.angle_alpha   90.00
_cell.angle_beta   90.00
_cell.angle_gamma   90.00
#
_symmetry.space_group_name_H-M   'P 1'
#
loop_
_entity.id
_entity.type
_entity.pdbx_description
1 polymer ?
#
loop_
_entity_poly.entity_id
_entity_poly.type
_entity_poly.pdbx_seq_one_letter_code
_entity_poly.pdbx_strand_id
1 'polypeptide(L)'
;MTYVAPLWLPGGNLQTIWPALYAQRVVGAGVSYRRERWRAPDGDFIDVDFGAWAVPAGEPLLVLFHGLEGSSRSHYAEAFADFARSRGIGFAVPHFRGCSGEINLAPRAYHSGDFEEVEWIVQRLHALQQARAGGPL
;
A
#
# COMPACT_ATOMS: atom_id res chain seq x y z
N MET A 1 -19.80 -14.48 -18.80
CA MET A 1 -19.70 -15.49 -17.71
C MET A 1 -20.55 -15.01 -16.55
N THR A 2 -21.48 -15.81 -16.05
CA THR A 2 -22.29 -15.45 -14.88
C THR A 2 -21.59 -16.03 -13.64
N TYR A 3 -21.31 -15.19 -12.64
CA TYR A 3 -20.72 -15.64 -11.39
C TYR A 3 -21.72 -16.50 -10.61
N VAL A 4 -21.29 -17.65 -10.12
CA VAL A 4 -22.06 -18.53 -9.24
C VAL A 4 -21.33 -18.63 -7.91
N ALA A 5 -21.99 -18.19 -6.84
CA ALA A 5 -21.41 -18.25 -5.50
C ALA A 5 -21.26 -19.71 -5.04
N PRO A 6 -20.17 -20.03 -4.30
CA PRO A 6 -20.04 -21.33 -3.65
C PRO A 6 -21.19 -21.58 -2.68
N LEU A 7 -21.69 -22.81 -2.61
CA LEU A 7 -22.82 -23.16 -1.72
C LEU A 7 -22.52 -22.91 -0.24
N TRP A 8 -21.26 -23.03 0.17
CA TRP A 8 -20.80 -22.78 1.54
C TRP A 8 -20.59 -21.28 1.86
N LEU A 9 -20.71 -20.39 0.85
CA LEU A 9 -20.54 -18.94 1.00
C LEU A 9 -21.68 -18.19 0.33
N PRO A 10 -22.95 -18.40 0.77
CA PRO A 10 -24.11 -17.79 0.15
C PRO A 10 -24.21 -16.29 0.50
N GLY A 11 -24.59 -15.49 -0.50
CA GLY A 11 -24.87 -14.07 -0.33
C GLY A 11 -23.66 -13.17 -0.27
N GLY A 12 -23.84 -11.91 -0.65
CA GLY A 12 -22.75 -10.92 -0.79
C GLY A 12 -22.02 -10.61 0.53
N ASN A 13 -22.75 -10.55 1.64
CA ASN A 13 -22.16 -10.24 2.94
C ASN A 13 -21.12 -11.30 3.38
N LEU A 14 -21.46 -12.59 3.26
CA LEU A 14 -20.49 -13.65 3.61
C LEU A 14 -19.32 -13.67 2.65
N GLN A 15 -19.52 -13.42 1.36
CA GLN A 15 -18.45 -13.34 0.37
C GLN A 15 -17.51 -12.14 0.58
N THR A 16 -17.95 -11.11 1.28
CA THR A 16 -17.12 -9.95 1.66
C THR A 16 -16.42 -10.19 3.00
N ILE A 17 -17.16 -10.67 4.00
CA ILE A 17 -16.64 -10.81 5.37
C ILE A 17 -15.67 -11.99 5.48
N TRP A 18 -15.97 -13.11 4.85
CA TRP A 18 -15.13 -14.30 4.93
C TRP A 18 -13.68 -14.05 4.47
N PRO A 19 -13.42 -13.48 3.27
CA PRO A 19 -12.07 -13.17 2.87
C PRO A 19 -11.37 -12.18 3.81
N ALA A 20 -12.09 -11.20 4.32
CA ALA A 20 -11.52 -10.22 5.24
C ALA A 20 -11.02 -10.84 6.56
N LEU A 21 -11.72 -11.88 7.05
CA LEU A 21 -11.38 -12.54 8.32
C LEU A 21 -10.46 -13.75 8.14
N TYR A 22 -10.60 -14.48 7.05
CA TYR A 22 -10.01 -15.81 6.89
C TYR A 22 -9.14 -15.97 5.63
N ALA A 23 -9.03 -14.94 4.76
CA ALA A 23 -8.10 -15.02 3.64
C ALA A 23 -6.68 -15.17 4.20
N GLN A 24 -6.16 -16.38 4.08
CA GLN A 24 -4.79 -16.65 4.48
C GLN A 24 -3.85 -16.05 3.45
N ARG A 25 -2.71 -15.56 3.92
CA ARG A 25 -1.60 -15.16 3.07
C ARG A 25 -1.23 -16.32 2.17
N VAL A 26 -1.16 -16.06 0.89
CA VAL A 26 -1.06 -17.14 -0.08
C VAL A 26 0.29 -17.86 -0.02
N VAL A 27 1.38 -17.22 0.42
CA VAL A 27 2.70 -17.88 0.40
C VAL A 27 3.72 -17.32 1.40
N GLY A 28 4.41 -18.20 2.12
CA GLY A 28 5.76 -18.02 2.61
C GLY A 28 5.99 -17.08 3.78
N ALA A 29 7.25 -16.74 4.01
CA ALA A 29 7.67 -15.79 5.04
C ALA A 29 7.06 -14.41 4.78
N GLY A 30 6.48 -13.81 5.80
CA GLY A 30 5.83 -12.51 5.71
C GLY A 30 6.69 -11.45 5.03
N VAL A 31 6.03 -10.48 4.40
CA VAL A 31 6.74 -9.39 3.75
C VAL A 31 7.33 -8.48 4.80
N SER A 32 8.61 -8.16 4.65
CA SER A 32 9.28 -7.15 5.47
C SER A 32 9.19 -5.80 4.80
N TYR A 33 8.91 -4.77 5.59
CA TYR A 33 8.83 -3.40 5.13
C TYR A 33 9.86 -2.53 5.85
N ARG A 34 10.36 -1.52 5.12
CA ARG A 34 11.11 -0.39 5.66
C ARG A 34 10.19 0.82 5.66
N ARG A 35 9.85 1.33 6.84
CA ARG A 35 8.96 2.48 7.00
C ARG A 35 9.75 3.78 6.92
N GLU A 36 9.21 4.74 6.18
CA GLU A 36 9.66 6.13 6.18
C GLU A 36 8.50 7.04 6.59
N ARG A 37 8.78 7.97 7.49
CA ARG A 37 7.84 9.03 7.85
C ARG A 37 8.10 10.27 7.00
N TRP A 38 7.07 10.74 6.34
CA TRP A 38 7.12 11.93 5.52
C TRP A 38 6.29 13.04 6.14
N ARG A 39 6.93 14.22 6.31
CA ARG A 39 6.22 15.41 6.76
C ARG A 39 5.40 15.96 5.60
N ALA A 40 4.10 16.11 5.83
CA ALA A 40 3.17 16.68 4.87
C ALA A 40 3.27 18.22 4.83
N PRO A 41 2.82 18.87 3.74
CA PRO A 41 2.91 20.32 3.60
C PRO A 41 2.18 21.12 4.70
N ASP A 42 1.15 20.56 5.30
CA ASP A 42 0.37 21.15 6.40
C ASP A 42 0.99 20.92 7.79
N GLY A 43 2.20 20.32 7.85
CA GLY A 43 2.92 20.04 9.08
C GLY A 43 2.56 18.72 9.76
N ASP A 44 1.60 17.99 9.24
CA ASP A 44 1.26 16.64 9.66
C ASP A 44 2.24 15.59 9.05
N PHE A 45 1.93 14.32 9.14
CA PHE A 45 2.76 13.26 8.56
C PHE A 45 1.93 12.16 7.91
N ILE A 46 2.57 11.47 7.00
CA ILE A 46 2.17 10.13 6.54
C ILE A 46 3.34 9.18 6.69
N ASP A 47 3.06 7.91 6.87
CA ASP A 47 4.05 6.85 6.83
C ASP A 47 3.95 6.10 5.51
N VAL A 48 5.11 5.78 4.93
CA VAL A 48 5.19 5.00 3.68
C VAL A 48 6.00 3.74 3.97
N ASP A 49 5.39 2.60 3.73
CA ASP A 49 6.04 1.30 3.85
C ASP A 49 6.60 0.87 2.50
N PHE A 50 7.92 0.78 2.40
CA PHE A 50 8.63 0.25 1.24
C PHE A 50 8.97 -1.21 1.43
N GLY A 51 8.84 -2.02 0.39
CA GLY A 51 9.31 -3.40 0.42
C GLY A 51 10.81 -3.47 0.72
N ALA A 52 11.18 -4.25 1.73
CA ALA A 52 12.57 -4.36 2.21
C ALA A 52 13.36 -5.45 1.47
N TRP A 53 13.46 -5.33 0.15
CA TRP A 53 14.29 -6.18 -0.71
C TRP A 53 15.07 -5.36 -1.71
N ALA A 54 16.11 -5.97 -2.29
CA ALA A 54 16.92 -5.33 -3.31
C ALA A 54 16.11 -5.17 -4.61
N VAL A 55 16.12 -3.98 -5.17
CA VAL A 55 15.50 -3.66 -6.45
C VAL A 55 16.58 -3.05 -7.34
N PRO A 56 16.84 -3.63 -8.54
CA PRO A 56 17.81 -3.06 -9.47
C PRO A 56 17.46 -1.63 -9.87
N ALA A 57 18.46 -0.86 -10.26
CA ALA A 57 18.23 0.48 -10.79
C ALA A 57 17.44 0.41 -12.11
N GLY A 58 16.48 1.32 -12.27
CA GLY A 58 15.63 1.37 -13.45
C GLY A 58 14.37 0.48 -13.39
N GLU A 59 14.28 -0.43 -12.43
CA GLU A 59 13.05 -1.22 -12.26
C GLU A 59 11.89 -0.37 -11.73
N PRO A 60 10.64 -0.67 -12.15
CA PRO A 60 9.48 0.11 -11.75
C PRO A 60 9.19 0.01 -10.25
N LEU A 61 8.46 1.00 -9.74
CA LEU A 61 7.90 1.02 -8.39
C LEU A 61 6.38 0.82 -8.47
N LEU A 62 5.90 -0.30 -7.95
CA LEU A 62 4.47 -0.53 -7.75
C LEU A 62 4.01 0.20 -6.49
N VAL A 63 3.06 1.11 -6.63
CA VAL A 63 2.49 1.86 -5.51
C VAL A 63 1.06 1.39 -5.26
N LEU A 64 0.78 1.00 -4.03
CA LEU A 64 -0.55 0.58 -3.61
C LEU A 64 -1.16 1.60 -2.64
N PHE A 65 -2.20 2.30 -3.07
CA PHE A 65 -3.07 3.06 -2.17
C PHE A 65 -4.12 2.12 -1.59
N HIS A 66 -4.13 1.98 -0.27
CA HIS A 66 -5.03 1.06 0.42
C HIS A 66 -6.46 1.59 0.50
N GLY A 67 -7.43 0.69 0.67
CA GLY A 67 -8.84 1.04 0.91
C GLY A 67 -9.08 1.54 2.33
N LEU A 68 -10.37 1.75 2.66
CA LEU A 68 -10.80 2.24 3.97
C LEU A 68 -10.18 1.40 5.10
N GLU A 69 -9.53 2.08 6.05
CA GLU A 69 -8.82 1.47 7.19
C GLU A 69 -7.82 0.36 6.82
N GLY A 70 -7.37 0.35 5.56
CA GLY A 70 -6.34 -0.56 5.11
C GLY A 70 -4.95 -0.15 5.56
N SER A 71 -3.99 -1.05 5.34
CA SER A 71 -2.57 -0.81 5.61
C SER A 71 -1.69 -1.73 4.76
N SER A 72 -0.38 -1.60 4.88
CA SER A 72 0.59 -2.54 4.30
C SER A 72 0.42 -3.99 4.80
N ARG A 73 -0.29 -4.19 5.92
CA ARG A 73 -0.58 -5.50 6.51
C ARG A 73 -1.90 -6.10 6.03
N SER A 74 -2.65 -5.40 5.20
CA SER A 74 -3.85 -5.94 4.58
C SER A 74 -3.49 -7.12 3.68
N HIS A 75 -4.32 -8.16 3.66
CA HIS A 75 -4.06 -9.38 2.90
C HIS A 75 -3.76 -9.12 1.41
N TYR A 76 -4.46 -8.16 0.81
CA TYR A 76 -4.20 -7.76 -0.58
C TYR A 76 -2.87 -7.02 -0.73
N ALA A 77 -2.49 -6.17 0.23
CA ALA A 77 -1.21 -5.46 0.18
C ALA A 77 -0.03 -6.44 0.25
N GLU A 78 -0.14 -7.47 1.08
CA GLU A 78 0.87 -8.52 1.17
C GLU A 78 0.94 -9.37 -0.09
N ALA A 79 -0.19 -9.66 -0.74
CA ALA A 79 -0.21 -10.36 -2.02
C ALA A 79 0.49 -9.56 -3.13
N PHE A 80 0.22 -8.25 -3.22
CA PHE A 80 0.91 -7.37 -4.15
C PHE A 80 2.41 -7.22 -3.83
N ALA A 81 2.76 -7.17 -2.56
CA ALA A 81 4.17 -7.11 -2.14
C ALA A 81 4.93 -8.40 -2.51
N ASP A 82 4.33 -9.56 -2.31
CA ASP A 82 4.92 -10.84 -2.70
C ASP A 82 5.08 -10.95 -4.23
N PHE A 83 4.07 -10.49 -4.97
CA PHE A 83 4.17 -10.38 -6.42
C PHE A 83 5.32 -9.46 -6.85
N ALA A 84 5.41 -8.25 -6.28
CA ALA A 84 6.47 -7.30 -6.60
C ALA A 84 7.87 -7.87 -6.30
N ARG A 85 8.01 -8.50 -5.12
CA ARG A 85 9.25 -9.16 -4.73
C ARG A 85 9.64 -10.27 -5.71
N SER A 86 8.70 -11.12 -6.12
CA SER A 86 8.95 -12.22 -7.06
C SER A 86 9.38 -11.73 -8.45
N ARG A 87 9.03 -10.50 -8.81
CA ARG A 87 9.39 -9.86 -10.08
C ARG A 87 10.62 -8.95 -9.97
N GLY A 88 11.18 -8.76 -8.78
CA GLY A 88 12.32 -7.86 -8.56
C GLY A 88 12.00 -6.39 -8.73
N ILE A 89 10.71 -6.01 -8.69
CA ILE A 89 10.26 -4.60 -8.79
C ILE A 89 10.07 -3.99 -7.40
N GLY A 90 10.12 -2.67 -7.32
CA GLY A 90 9.88 -1.93 -6.08
C GLY A 90 8.42 -2.01 -5.66
N PHE A 91 8.16 -1.84 -4.35
CA PHE A 91 6.81 -1.79 -3.80
C PHE A 91 6.72 -0.73 -2.72
N ALA A 92 5.66 0.06 -2.74
CA ALA A 92 5.40 1.07 -1.72
C ALA A 92 3.91 1.10 -1.36
N VAL A 93 3.63 1.25 -0.08
CA VAL A 93 2.28 1.46 0.46
C VAL A 93 2.30 2.75 1.27
N PRO A 94 1.87 3.88 0.70
CA PRO A 94 1.58 5.07 1.47
C PRO A 94 0.37 4.81 2.37
N HIS A 95 0.52 5.12 3.66
CA HIS A 95 -0.59 5.05 4.61
C HIS A 95 -1.31 6.38 4.64
N PHE A 96 -2.60 6.36 4.40
CA PHE A 96 -3.41 7.54 4.67
C PHE A 96 -3.39 7.90 6.16
N ARG A 97 -3.68 9.16 6.47
CA ARG A 97 -3.60 9.71 7.83
C ARG A 97 -4.35 8.86 8.84
N GLY A 98 -3.70 8.53 9.95
CA GLY A 98 -4.24 7.67 11.00
C GLY A 98 -4.26 6.16 10.70
N CYS A 99 -3.85 5.73 9.48
CA CYS A 99 -3.88 4.32 9.09
C CYS A 99 -2.56 3.57 9.29
N SER A 100 -1.49 4.26 9.69
CA SER A 100 -0.18 3.64 9.90
C SER A 100 0.00 2.98 11.28
N GLY A 101 -0.99 3.10 12.15
CA GLY A 101 -0.98 2.68 13.55
C GLY A 101 -0.72 3.82 14.53
N GLU A 102 -0.46 5.03 14.05
CA GLU A 102 -0.35 6.25 14.84
C GLU A 102 -1.40 7.27 14.38
N ILE A 103 -1.97 8.01 15.33
CA ILE A 103 -2.93 9.08 15.03
C ILE A 103 -2.15 10.27 14.46
N ASN A 104 -2.62 10.86 13.38
CA ASN A 104 -2.07 12.07 12.79
C ASN A 104 -2.22 13.30 13.72
N LEU A 105 -1.43 14.33 13.47
CA LEU A 105 -1.35 15.52 14.32
C LEU A 105 -2.46 16.54 14.02
N ALA A 106 -2.82 16.69 12.74
CA ALA A 106 -3.85 17.62 12.33
C ALA A 106 -5.26 17.04 12.52
N PRO A 107 -6.28 17.85 12.80
CA PRO A 107 -7.68 17.41 12.91
C PRO A 107 -8.28 17.18 11.51
N ARG A 108 -7.58 16.43 10.68
CA ARG A 108 -7.94 16.06 9.32
C ARG A 108 -7.95 14.55 9.19
N ALA A 109 -9.10 14.00 8.83
CA ALA A 109 -9.21 12.60 8.45
C ALA A 109 -9.00 12.46 6.93
N TYR A 110 -8.42 11.33 6.50
CA TYR A 110 -8.34 11.03 5.09
C TYR A 110 -9.73 10.69 4.52
N HIS A 111 -9.88 10.86 3.21
CA HIS A 111 -11.04 10.41 2.45
C HIS A 111 -10.60 9.97 1.05
N SER A 112 -11.42 9.14 0.39
CA SER A 112 -11.08 8.56 -0.92
C SER A 112 -10.92 9.59 -2.05
N GLY A 113 -11.38 10.81 -1.84
CA GLY A 113 -11.24 11.92 -2.79
C GLY A 113 -10.12 12.90 -2.45
N ASP A 114 -9.19 12.54 -1.57
CA ASP A 114 -8.08 13.42 -1.17
C ASP A 114 -6.97 13.44 -2.25
N PHE A 115 -7.34 13.99 -3.40
CA PHE A 115 -6.46 14.00 -4.58
C PHE A 115 -5.20 14.85 -4.36
N GLU A 116 -5.26 15.91 -3.57
CA GLU A 116 -4.11 16.76 -3.27
C GLU A 116 -3.01 15.98 -2.51
N GLU A 117 -3.42 15.19 -1.51
CA GLU A 117 -2.49 14.35 -0.77
C GLU A 117 -1.94 13.23 -1.65
N VAL A 118 -2.79 12.59 -2.44
CA VAL A 118 -2.36 11.54 -3.39
C VAL A 118 -1.39 12.11 -4.42
N GLU A 119 -1.66 13.28 -4.99
CA GLU A 119 -0.77 13.94 -5.96
C GLU A 119 0.60 14.23 -5.33
N TRP A 120 0.63 14.82 -4.14
CA TRP A 120 1.87 15.10 -3.41
C TRP A 120 2.68 13.82 -3.15
N ILE A 121 2.01 12.74 -2.73
CA ILE A 121 2.66 11.44 -2.51
C ILE A 121 3.27 10.91 -3.82
N VAL A 122 2.51 10.92 -4.91
CA VAL A 122 2.95 10.42 -6.23
C VAL A 122 4.13 11.23 -6.75
N GLN A 123 4.10 12.56 -6.66
CA GLN A 123 5.20 13.42 -7.07
C GLN A 123 6.48 13.11 -6.28
N ARG A 124 6.38 12.90 -4.97
CA ARG A 124 7.52 12.55 -4.12
C ARG A 124 8.08 11.17 -4.44
N LEU A 125 7.21 10.17 -4.65
CA LEU A 125 7.63 8.82 -5.08
C LEU A 125 8.32 8.85 -6.44
N HIS A 126 7.80 9.63 -7.37
CA HIS A 126 8.40 9.81 -8.69
C HIS A 126 9.81 10.41 -8.60
N ALA A 127 9.98 11.47 -7.80
CA ALA A 127 11.30 12.08 -7.58
C ALA A 127 12.30 11.07 -6.97
N LEU A 128 11.87 10.29 -5.98
CA LEU A 128 12.70 9.23 -5.40
C LEU A 128 13.08 8.16 -6.42
N GLN A 129 12.15 7.77 -7.28
CA GLN A 129 12.42 6.78 -8.32
C GLN A 129 13.41 7.29 -9.37
N GLN A 130 13.29 8.55 -9.78
CA GLN A 130 14.26 9.19 -10.69
C GLN A 130 15.65 9.25 -10.09
N ALA A 131 15.78 9.65 -8.82
CA ALA A 131 17.07 9.68 -8.13
C ALA A 131 17.72 8.28 -8.05
N ARG A 132 16.94 7.23 -7.87
CA ARG A 132 17.43 5.83 -7.86
C ARG A 132 17.88 5.35 -9.24
N ALA A 133 17.27 5.83 -10.30
CA ALA A 133 17.64 5.48 -11.67
C ALA A 133 18.95 6.17 -12.14
N GLY A 134 19.57 7.00 -11.29
CA GLY A 134 20.82 7.70 -11.62
C GLY A 134 20.66 8.90 -12.54
N GLY A 135 19.43 9.40 -12.68
CA GLY A 135 19.18 10.68 -13.35
C GLY A 135 19.70 11.86 -12.51
N PRO A 136 20.20 12.94 -13.15
CA PRO A 136 20.51 14.16 -12.41
C PRO A 136 19.24 14.67 -11.73
N LEU A 137 19.39 15.11 -10.48
CA LEU A 137 18.39 15.86 -9.74
C LEU A 137 18.08 17.15 -10.46
#